data_67c06b98d103fbb6e5ef990707d5f64a
#
_entry.id   67c06b98d103fbb6e5ef990707d5f64a
#
_cell.length_a   1.000
_cell.length_b   1.000
_cell.length_c   1.000
_cell.angle_alpha   90.00
_cell.angle_beta   90.00
_cell.angle_gamma   90.00
#
_symmetry.space_group_name_H-M   'P 1'
#
loop_
_entity.id
_entity.type
_entity.pdbx_description
1 polymer ?
#
loop_
_entity_poly.entity_id
_entity_poly.type
_entity_poly.pdbx_seq_one_letter_code
_entity_poly.pdbx_strand_id
1 'polypeptide(L)'
;GVSSAASDVYKRQITKLVIAQYLTEVRDAGVDTLILGCTHYPLLKAMIGEFMGRNVVLVDPAKTAAHHLERTLSERGLRADHPAGQAHFYVSDTPDSFAQTADLFLGEYKGGPVEQIAIDKF
;
A
#
# COMPACT_ATOMS: atom_id res chain seq x y z
N GLY A 1 9.09 11.13 27.81
CA GLY A 1 8.98 10.55 26.49
C GLY A 1 8.23 11.44 25.53
N VAL A 2 8.59 11.36 24.27
CA VAL A 2 7.87 12.09 23.22
C VAL A 2 6.50 11.45 23.04
N SER A 3 5.40 12.24 23.05
CA SER A 3 4.06 11.70 22.82
C SER A 3 3.98 11.04 21.44
N SER A 4 3.14 10.03 21.28
CA SER A 4 2.91 9.37 19.99
C SER A 4 2.48 10.38 18.89
N ALA A 5 1.66 11.39 19.25
CA ALA A 5 1.25 12.46 18.36
C ALA A 5 2.44 13.31 17.87
N ALA A 6 3.37 13.69 18.75
CA ALA A 6 4.58 14.43 18.35
C ALA A 6 5.51 13.59 17.47
N SER A 7 5.65 12.29 17.75
CA SER A 7 6.40 11.35 16.92
C SER A 7 5.78 11.21 15.53
N ASP A 8 4.46 11.13 15.41
CA ASP A 8 3.75 11.03 14.14
C ASP A 8 3.88 12.31 13.30
N VAL A 9 3.79 13.49 13.92
CA VAL A 9 4.05 14.78 13.27
C VAL A 9 5.46 14.84 12.72
N TYR A 10 6.46 14.41 13.49
CA TYR A 10 7.86 14.40 13.07
C TYR A 10 8.11 13.45 11.89
N LYS A 11 7.58 12.23 11.95
CA LYS A 11 7.64 11.25 10.84
C LYS A 11 6.98 11.79 9.59
N ARG A 12 5.82 12.44 9.71
CA ARG A 12 5.11 13.05 8.59
C ARG A 12 5.93 14.17 7.95
N GLN A 13 6.61 15.00 8.72
CA GLN A 13 7.48 16.06 8.22
C GLN A 13 8.69 15.49 7.45
N ILE A 14 9.34 14.45 7.98
CA ILE A 14 10.43 13.76 7.28
C ILE A 14 9.93 13.17 5.95
N THR A 15 8.80 12.52 5.96
CA THR A 15 8.21 11.94 4.74
C THR A 15 7.94 13.02 3.69
N LYS A 16 7.43 14.17 4.08
CA LYS A 16 7.23 15.31 3.17
C LYS A 16 8.55 15.80 2.54
N LEU A 17 9.62 15.88 3.33
CA LEU A 17 10.95 16.27 2.82
C LEU A 17 11.50 15.24 1.82
N VAL A 18 11.33 13.96 2.10
CA VAL A 18 11.73 12.87 1.20
C VAL A 18 10.93 12.92 -0.10
N ILE A 19 9.62 13.10 -0.03
CA ILE A 19 8.75 13.26 -1.21
C ILE A 19 9.23 14.45 -2.05
N ALA A 20 9.48 15.59 -1.43
CA ALA A 20 9.98 16.78 -2.15
C ALA A 20 11.31 16.51 -2.82
N GLN A 21 12.24 15.83 -2.14
CA GLN A 21 13.55 15.50 -2.70
C GLN A 21 13.45 14.65 -3.97
N TYR A 22 12.57 13.67 -3.99
CA TYR A 22 12.43 12.76 -5.14
C TYR A 22 11.51 13.27 -6.23
N LEU A 23 10.49 14.06 -5.90
CA LEU A 23 9.44 14.43 -6.84
C LEU A 23 9.52 15.86 -7.36
N THR A 24 10.45 16.68 -6.89
CA THR A 24 10.60 18.07 -7.38
C THR A 24 10.86 18.10 -8.89
N GLU A 25 11.78 17.29 -9.39
CA GLU A 25 12.07 17.24 -10.83
C GLU A 25 10.87 16.77 -11.65
N VAL A 26 10.14 15.78 -11.14
CA VAL A 26 8.94 15.24 -11.80
C VAL A 26 7.82 16.29 -11.85
N ARG A 27 7.62 17.01 -10.75
CA ARG A 27 6.65 18.11 -10.68
C ARG A 27 7.01 19.24 -11.63
N ASP A 28 8.28 19.66 -11.63
CA ASP A 28 8.77 20.79 -12.40
C ASP A 28 8.81 20.46 -13.90
N ALA A 29 8.84 19.17 -14.26
CA ALA A 29 8.68 18.70 -15.63
C ALA A 29 7.23 18.86 -16.16
N GLY A 30 6.28 19.23 -15.30
CA GLY A 30 4.90 19.52 -15.71
C GLY A 30 4.08 18.29 -16.10
N VAL A 31 4.35 17.15 -15.48
CA VAL A 31 3.58 15.93 -15.73
C VAL A 31 2.12 16.09 -15.29
N ASP A 32 1.20 15.54 -16.03
CA ASP A 32 -0.22 15.49 -15.70
C ASP A 32 -0.66 14.19 -15.03
N THR A 33 0.17 13.17 -15.12
CA THR A 33 -0.12 11.84 -14.59
C THR A 33 1.13 11.24 -13.93
N LEU A 34 0.96 10.69 -12.74
CA LEU A 34 2.01 10.01 -11.98
C LEU A 34 1.55 8.62 -11.56
N ILE A 35 2.25 7.60 -12.01
CA ILE A 35 1.99 6.20 -11.63
C ILE A 35 2.80 5.86 -10.37
N LEU A 36 2.10 5.41 -9.34
CA LEU A 36 2.71 4.97 -8.07
C LEU A 36 3.20 3.53 -8.21
N GLY A 37 4.34 3.33 -8.88
CA GLY A 37 4.87 2.03 -9.31
C GLY A 37 5.51 1.17 -8.21
N CYS A 38 5.20 1.42 -6.94
CA CYS A 38 5.69 0.63 -5.81
C CYS A 38 4.53 0.24 -4.91
N THR A 39 4.56 -0.94 -4.35
CA THR A 39 3.49 -1.47 -3.47
C THR A 39 3.24 -0.61 -2.22
N HIS A 40 4.24 0.13 -1.75
CA HIS A 40 4.15 1.01 -0.58
C HIS A 40 3.71 2.44 -0.90
N TYR A 41 3.84 2.90 -2.13
CA TYR A 41 3.50 4.28 -2.51
C TYR A 41 2.02 4.64 -2.34
N PRO A 42 1.06 3.71 -2.49
CA PRO A 42 -0.33 4.02 -2.17
C PRO A 42 -0.57 4.51 -0.75
N LEU A 43 0.25 4.08 0.23
CA LEU A 43 0.20 4.56 1.61
C LEU A 43 0.58 6.05 1.73
N LEU A 44 1.38 6.55 0.79
CA LEU A 44 1.83 7.94 0.72
C LEU A 44 1.00 8.79 -0.25
N LYS A 45 -0.03 8.21 -0.86
CA LYS A 45 -0.79 8.83 -1.95
C LYS A 45 -1.32 10.22 -1.60
N ALA A 46 -1.86 10.42 -0.39
CA ALA A 46 -2.35 11.71 0.04
C ALA A 46 -1.25 12.78 0.10
N MET A 47 -0.09 12.44 0.66
CA MET A 47 1.05 13.36 0.78
C MET A 47 1.70 13.65 -0.58
N ILE A 48 1.80 12.65 -1.44
CA ILE A 48 2.27 12.81 -2.83
C ILE A 48 1.31 13.72 -3.59
N GLY A 49 0.01 13.54 -3.43
CA GLY A 49 -1.01 14.37 -4.06
C GLY A 49 -0.94 15.83 -3.60
N GLU A 50 -0.73 16.09 -2.31
CA GLU A 50 -0.51 17.44 -1.78
C GLU A 50 0.71 18.10 -2.45
N PHE A 51 1.80 17.36 -2.62
CA PHE A 51 3.03 17.88 -3.20
C PHE A 51 2.91 18.13 -4.72
N MET A 52 2.33 17.18 -5.45
CA MET A 52 2.20 17.27 -6.92
C MET A 52 1.15 18.28 -7.37
N GLY A 53 0.13 18.52 -6.54
CA GLY A 53 -0.96 19.44 -6.86
C GLY A 53 -2.17 18.78 -7.51
N ARG A 54 -3.26 19.55 -7.60
CA ARG A 54 -4.59 19.03 -8.02
C ARG A 54 -4.68 18.65 -9.49
N ASN A 55 -3.77 19.16 -10.31
CA ASN A 55 -3.78 18.92 -11.76
C ASN A 55 -3.05 17.65 -12.16
N VAL A 56 -2.44 16.94 -11.20
CA VAL A 56 -1.73 15.69 -11.46
C VAL A 56 -2.58 14.50 -11.02
N VAL A 57 -2.89 13.61 -11.95
CA VAL A 57 -3.61 12.38 -11.67
C VAL A 57 -2.65 11.34 -11.09
N LEU A 58 -2.96 10.85 -9.89
CA LEU A 58 -2.20 9.76 -9.28
C LEU A 58 -2.84 8.42 -9.61
N VAL A 59 -2.10 7.58 -10.32
CA VAL A 59 -2.53 6.22 -10.67
C VAL A 59 -1.99 5.23 -9.66
N ASP A 60 -2.90 4.51 -9.00
CA ASP A 60 -2.60 3.40 -8.11
C ASP A 60 -2.78 2.09 -8.87
N PRO A 61 -1.68 1.44 -9.31
CA PRO A 61 -1.77 0.24 -10.12
C PRO A 61 -2.35 -0.95 -9.36
N ALA A 62 -2.15 -1.03 -8.05
CA ALA A 62 -2.72 -2.12 -7.24
C ALA A 62 -4.25 -2.04 -7.20
N LYS A 63 -4.81 -0.86 -6.98
CA LYS A 63 -6.26 -0.63 -7.02
C LYS A 63 -6.84 -0.92 -8.41
N THR A 64 -6.16 -0.47 -9.45
CA THR A 64 -6.55 -0.73 -10.83
C THR A 64 -6.55 -2.22 -11.16
N ALA A 65 -5.50 -2.94 -10.75
CA ALA A 65 -5.39 -4.38 -10.94
C ALA A 65 -6.49 -5.14 -10.18
N ALA A 66 -6.80 -4.76 -8.95
CA ALA A 66 -7.87 -5.37 -8.16
C ALA A 66 -9.24 -5.22 -8.84
N HIS A 67 -9.57 -4.04 -9.34
CA HIS A 67 -10.81 -3.83 -10.09
C HIS A 67 -10.86 -4.61 -11.42
N HIS A 68 -9.72 -4.70 -12.11
CA HIS A 68 -9.63 -5.51 -13.33
C HIS A 68 -9.84 -7.00 -13.03
N LEU A 69 -9.22 -7.51 -11.96
CA LEU A 69 -9.40 -8.89 -11.52
C LEU A 69 -10.86 -9.19 -11.16
N GLU A 70 -11.49 -8.33 -10.38
CA GLU A 70 -12.91 -8.49 -10.01
C GLU A 70 -13.81 -8.59 -11.24
N ARG A 71 -13.63 -7.70 -12.20
CA ARG A 71 -14.37 -7.72 -13.46
C ARG A 71 -14.10 -8.99 -14.24
N THR A 72 -12.84 -9.39 -14.39
CA THR A 72 -12.47 -10.62 -15.12
C THR A 72 -13.08 -11.87 -14.51
N LEU A 73 -13.05 -11.99 -13.19
CA LEU A 73 -13.68 -13.11 -12.48
C LEU A 73 -15.19 -13.14 -12.67
N SER A 74 -15.84 -11.97 -12.68
CA SER A 74 -17.28 -11.86 -12.93
C SER A 74 -17.64 -12.25 -14.35
N GLU A 75 -16.95 -11.72 -15.35
CA GLU A 75 -17.20 -11.98 -16.78
C GLU A 75 -16.97 -13.44 -17.17
N ARG A 76 -16.02 -14.10 -16.49
CA ARG A 76 -15.69 -15.52 -16.72
C ARG A 76 -16.49 -16.49 -15.85
N GLY A 77 -17.36 -16.01 -14.97
CA GLY A 77 -18.13 -16.86 -14.05
C GLY A 77 -17.25 -17.58 -13.02
N LEU A 78 -16.11 -17.01 -12.67
CA LEU A 78 -15.13 -17.57 -11.73
C LEU A 78 -15.22 -16.97 -10.32
N ARG A 79 -16.16 -16.06 -10.08
CA ARG A 79 -16.40 -15.56 -8.71
C ARG A 79 -16.93 -16.69 -7.83
N ALA A 80 -16.40 -16.77 -6.62
CA ALA A 80 -16.95 -17.66 -5.61
C ALA A 80 -18.39 -17.22 -5.26
N ASP A 81 -19.27 -18.18 -5.16
CA ASP A 81 -20.68 -18.00 -4.77
C ASP A 81 -20.94 -18.26 -3.27
N HIS A 82 -19.87 -18.51 -2.53
CA HIS A 82 -19.87 -18.73 -1.09
C HIS A 82 -19.11 -17.64 -0.34
N PRO A 83 -19.34 -17.46 0.97
CA PRO A 83 -18.57 -16.52 1.77
C PRO A 83 -17.06 -16.76 1.66
N ALA A 84 -16.28 -15.68 1.79
CA ALA A 84 -14.82 -15.79 1.78
C ALA A 84 -14.34 -16.82 2.81
N GLY A 85 -13.46 -17.70 2.36
CA GLY A 85 -12.79 -18.65 3.23
C GLY A 85 -11.83 -17.97 4.19
N GLN A 86 -11.22 -18.74 5.07
CA GLN A 86 -10.17 -18.26 5.95
C GLN A 86 -8.88 -18.09 5.16
N ALA A 87 -8.24 -16.91 5.30
CA ALA A 87 -6.92 -16.69 4.74
C ALA A 87 -5.84 -17.26 5.67
N HIS A 88 -4.82 -17.91 5.09
CA HIS A 88 -3.61 -18.34 5.77
C HIS A 88 -2.43 -17.58 5.16
N PHE A 89 -1.55 -17.06 6.01
CA PHE A 89 -0.40 -16.29 5.58
C PHE A 89 0.89 -16.98 5.99
N TYR A 90 1.82 -17.03 5.06
CA TYR A 90 3.14 -17.60 5.26
C TYR A 90 4.17 -16.51 5.02
N VAL A 91 5.08 -16.32 5.96
CA VAL A 91 6.10 -15.26 5.91
C VAL A 91 7.49 -15.84 6.19
N SER A 92 8.49 -15.25 5.58
CA SER A 92 9.89 -15.60 5.83
C SER A 92 10.47 -14.88 7.05
N ASP A 93 9.86 -13.77 7.43
CA ASP A 93 10.20 -12.99 8.61
C ASP A 93 9.23 -13.30 9.76
N THR A 94 9.29 -12.54 10.85
CA THR A 94 8.47 -12.77 12.03
C THR A 94 6.98 -12.51 11.76
N PRO A 95 6.07 -13.34 12.30
CA PRO A 95 4.63 -13.10 12.18
C PRO A 95 4.17 -11.73 12.72
N ASP A 96 4.81 -11.24 13.79
CA ASP A 96 4.48 -9.93 14.38
C ASP A 96 4.80 -8.77 13.43
N SER A 97 5.93 -8.84 12.72
CA SER A 97 6.30 -7.85 11.69
C SER A 97 5.29 -7.83 10.54
N PHE A 98 4.83 -9.00 10.12
CA PHE A 98 3.78 -9.10 9.11
C PHE A 98 2.47 -8.48 9.58
N ALA A 99 2.02 -8.78 10.79
CA ALA A 99 0.76 -8.26 11.34
C ALA A 99 0.75 -6.73 11.36
N GLN A 100 1.84 -6.11 11.81
CA GLN A 100 1.99 -4.64 11.81
C GLN A 100 1.90 -4.06 10.39
N THR A 101 2.53 -4.71 9.41
CA THR A 101 2.47 -4.27 8.02
C THR A 101 1.08 -4.50 7.41
N ALA A 102 0.45 -5.62 7.71
CA ALA A 102 -0.90 -5.94 7.24
C ALA A 102 -1.93 -4.91 7.73
N ASP A 103 -1.83 -4.45 8.97
CA ASP A 103 -2.70 -3.41 9.52
C ASP A 103 -2.63 -2.09 8.73
N LEU A 104 -1.45 -1.72 8.21
CA LEU A 104 -1.28 -0.53 7.39
C LEU A 104 -2.02 -0.61 6.05
N PHE A 105 -2.10 -1.81 5.47
CA PHE A 105 -2.72 -2.00 4.15
C PHE A 105 -4.20 -2.38 4.22
N LEU A 106 -4.59 -3.17 5.23
CA LEU A 106 -5.91 -3.78 5.33
C LEU A 106 -6.81 -3.12 6.36
N GLY A 107 -6.29 -2.14 7.12
CA GLY A 107 -6.94 -1.64 8.31
C GLY A 107 -6.87 -2.68 9.43
N GLU A 108 -7.85 -2.73 10.32
CA GLU A 108 -7.87 -3.79 11.34
C GLU A 108 -7.79 -5.17 10.69
N TYR A 109 -6.60 -5.75 10.73
CA TYR A 109 -6.37 -7.07 10.19
C TYR A 109 -7.11 -8.12 11.02
N LYS A 110 -8.17 -8.65 10.46
CA LYS A 110 -8.95 -9.77 11.02
C LYS A 110 -8.65 -11.07 10.26
N GLY A 111 -7.41 -11.21 9.81
CA GLY A 111 -7.01 -12.35 9.00
C GLY A 111 -6.80 -13.63 9.79
N GLY A 112 -6.55 -14.70 9.04
CA GLY A 112 -6.24 -16.01 9.56
C GLY A 112 -4.84 -16.10 10.17
N PRO A 113 -4.39 -17.30 10.54
CA PRO A 113 -3.10 -17.52 11.16
C PRO A 113 -1.95 -17.11 10.23
N VAL A 114 -0.90 -16.57 10.83
CA VAL A 114 0.36 -16.25 10.15
C VAL A 114 1.41 -17.25 10.62
N GLU A 115 2.06 -17.92 9.72
CA GLU A 115 3.09 -18.93 9.99
C GLU A 115 4.42 -18.51 9.37
N GLN A 116 5.49 -18.59 10.15
CA GLN A 116 6.84 -18.38 9.63
C GLN A 116 7.33 -19.62 8.92
N ILE A 117 7.86 -19.45 7.71
CA ILE A 117 8.46 -20.51 6.91
C ILE A 117 9.92 -20.21 6.60
N ALA A 118 10.74 -21.25 6.55
CA ALA A 118 12.12 -21.12 6.13
C ALA A 118 12.23 -21.30 4.61
N ILE A 119 12.63 -20.25 3.90
CA ILE A 119 12.73 -20.22 2.43
C ILE A 119 13.82 -21.18 1.91
N ASP A 120 14.85 -21.41 2.71
CA ASP A 120 15.99 -22.28 2.39
C ASP A 120 15.66 -23.77 2.34
N LYS A 121 14.42 -24.13 2.66
CA LYS A 121 13.93 -25.52 2.64
C LYS A 121 13.10 -25.89 1.40
N PHE A 122 13.00 -24.97 0.44
CA PHE A 122 12.25 -25.20 -0.80
C PHE A 122 13.15 -25.42 -2.01
#